data_e37e6fef09c687f632012b62a98e85d7
#
_entry.id   e37e6fef09c687f632012b62a98e85d7
#
_cell.length_a   1.000
_cell.length_b   1.000
_cell.length_c   1.000
_cell.angle_alpha   90.00
_cell.angle_beta   90.00
_cell.angle_gamma   90.00
#
_symmetry.space_group_name_H-M   'P 1'
#
loop_
_entity.id
_entity.type
_entity.pdbx_description
1 polymer ?
#
loop_
_entity_poly.entity_id
_entity_poly.type
_entity_poly.pdbx_seq_one_letter_code
_entity_poly.pdbx_strand_id
1 'polypeptide(L)'
;MSDRDYVELLNAYGEESKNVLQRIREELNEDSLFGKLEEQYNVYDILMFNEFSIKERLERNAFHYKDFRLKYLQECAKVEQVSDRLDKLVGQKYQTLKEGSVSLTKTEIEKYYLPKDEEILKLKALLRKQELRAKYFEVVSKAFEAQQWNIKSYLENQKGGF
;
A
#
# COMPACT_ATOMS: atom_id res chain seq x y z
N MET A 1 -0.36 32.22 -9.29
CA MET A 1 -0.81 31.31 -8.23
C MET A 1 -0.07 31.69 -6.95
N SER A 2 -0.79 31.98 -5.89
CA SER A 2 -0.18 32.32 -4.59
C SER A 2 0.35 31.08 -3.88
N ASP A 3 1.21 31.27 -2.86
CA ASP A 3 1.69 30.14 -2.04
C ASP A 3 0.53 29.36 -1.40
N ARG A 4 -0.54 30.08 -1.05
CA ARG A 4 -1.75 29.49 -0.50
C ARG A 4 -2.45 28.56 -1.49
N ASP A 5 -2.55 28.94 -2.77
CA ASP A 5 -3.17 28.11 -3.81
C ASP A 5 -2.39 26.81 -4.01
N TYR A 6 -1.05 26.86 -3.92
CA TYR A 6 -0.20 25.66 -3.99
C TYR A 6 -0.38 24.77 -2.78
N VAL A 7 -0.47 25.35 -1.57
CA VAL A 7 -0.75 24.58 -0.35
C VAL A 7 -2.10 23.87 -0.43
N GLU A 8 -3.12 24.53 -0.92
CA GLU A 8 -4.45 23.93 -1.12
C GLU A 8 -4.39 22.76 -2.12
N LEU A 9 -3.66 22.92 -3.22
CA LEU A 9 -3.48 21.86 -4.22
C LEU A 9 -2.73 20.64 -3.64
N LEU A 10 -1.64 20.86 -2.92
CA LEU A 10 -0.85 19.81 -2.26
C LEU A 10 -1.69 19.07 -1.22
N ASN A 11 -2.49 19.80 -0.45
CA ASN A 11 -3.33 19.23 0.59
C ASN A 11 -4.52 18.44 0.04
N ALA A 12 -5.04 18.78 -1.15
CA ALA A 12 -6.08 17.99 -1.80
C ALA A 12 -5.65 16.53 -2.01
N TYR A 13 -4.43 16.31 -2.49
CA TYR A 13 -3.84 14.97 -2.61
C TYR A 13 -3.61 14.30 -1.25
N GLY A 14 -3.18 15.07 -0.25
CA GLY A 14 -2.99 14.59 1.11
C GLY A 14 -4.28 14.07 1.73
N GLU A 15 -5.39 14.81 1.60
CA GLU A 15 -6.71 14.43 2.12
C GLU A 15 -7.26 13.17 1.43
N GLU A 16 -7.15 13.08 0.11
CA GLU A 16 -7.55 11.88 -0.63
C GLU A 16 -6.77 10.65 -0.18
N SER A 17 -5.46 10.78 -0.05
CA SER A 17 -4.58 9.72 0.42
C SER A 17 -4.91 9.31 1.86
N LYS A 18 -5.16 10.24 2.77
CA LYS A 18 -5.59 9.97 4.14
C LYS A 18 -6.85 9.11 4.20
N ASN A 19 -7.86 9.44 3.39
CA ASN A 19 -9.10 8.69 3.34
C ASN A 19 -8.89 7.23 2.90
N VAL A 20 -8.04 7.01 1.89
CA VAL A 20 -7.70 5.66 1.43
C VAL A 20 -6.91 4.90 2.49
N LEU A 21 -5.92 5.54 3.13
CA LEU A 21 -5.12 4.94 4.18
C LEU A 21 -5.96 4.53 5.40
N GLN A 22 -6.91 5.38 5.78
CA GLN A 22 -7.82 5.07 6.88
C GLN A 22 -8.66 3.83 6.58
N ARG A 23 -9.20 3.70 5.37
CA ARG A 23 -9.98 2.51 4.96
C ARG A 23 -9.11 1.24 5.00
N ILE A 24 -7.89 1.30 4.50
CA ILE A 24 -6.96 0.16 4.54
C ILE A 24 -6.67 -0.23 6.00
N ARG A 25 -6.45 0.73 6.87
CA ARG A 25 -6.18 0.52 8.28
C ARG A 25 -7.37 -0.13 9.00
N GLU A 26 -8.57 0.36 8.76
CA GLU A 26 -9.80 -0.22 9.31
C GLU A 26 -9.99 -1.67 8.86
N GLU A 27 -9.74 -1.96 7.58
CA GLU A 27 -9.85 -3.32 7.03
C GLU A 27 -8.79 -4.28 7.62
N LEU A 28 -7.57 -3.80 7.85
CA LEU A 28 -6.50 -4.60 8.45
C LEU A 28 -6.73 -4.91 9.93
N ASN A 29 -7.39 -4.02 10.65
CA ASN A 29 -7.66 -4.12 12.10
C ASN A 29 -6.41 -4.53 12.93
N GLU A 30 -5.23 -4.14 12.48
CA GLU A 30 -3.94 -4.45 13.11
C GLU A 30 -3.21 -3.17 13.50
N ASP A 31 -3.32 -2.77 14.75
CA ASP A 31 -2.72 -1.54 15.25
C ASP A 31 -1.19 -1.59 15.42
N SER A 32 -0.58 -2.77 15.55
CA SER A 32 0.81 -2.87 15.97
C SER A 32 1.83 -2.40 14.93
N LEU A 33 1.60 -2.65 13.64
CA LEU A 33 2.52 -2.24 12.58
C LEU A 33 2.32 -0.77 12.21
N PHE A 34 1.07 -0.36 12.05
CA PHE A 34 0.72 1.02 11.67
C PHE A 34 0.83 1.98 12.84
N GLY A 35 0.56 1.55 14.08
CA GLY A 35 0.80 2.33 15.28
C GLY A 35 2.26 2.75 15.42
N LYS A 36 3.20 1.83 15.22
CA LYS A 36 4.63 2.14 15.24
C LYS A 36 5.07 3.07 14.10
N LEU A 37 4.51 2.89 12.90
CA LEU A 37 4.79 3.78 11.77
C LEU A 37 4.24 5.18 11.99
N GLU A 38 3.06 5.30 12.58
CA GLU A 38 2.46 6.59 12.93
C GLU A 38 3.22 7.30 14.06
N GLU A 39 3.68 6.59 15.06
CA GLU A 39 4.55 7.15 16.10
C GLU A 39 5.89 7.64 15.53
N GLN A 40 6.45 6.89 14.59
CA GLN A 40 7.76 7.21 14.00
C GLN A 40 7.68 8.33 12.95
N TYR A 41 6.65 8.36 12.11
CA TYR A 41 6.59 9.23 10.94
C TYR A 41 5.44 10.21 10.96
N ASN A 42 4.42 10.04 11.78
CA ASN A 42 3.16 10.78 11.71
C ASN A 42 2.71 10.99 10.24
N VAL A 43 2.42 9.88 9.56
CA VAL A 43 2.21 9.84 8.10
C VAL A 43 1.18 10.87 7.62
N TYR A 44 0.16 11.14 8.43
CA TYR A 44 -0.87 12.12 8.08
C TYR A 44 -0.35 13.55 8.08
N ASP A 45 0.51 13.93 9.03
CA ASP A 45 1.13 15.26 9.05
C ASP A 45 2.16 15.43 7.93
N ILE A 46 2.87 14.35 7.59
CA ILE A 46 3.82 14.38 6.46
C ILE A 46 3.11 14.60 5.13
N LEU A 47 1.88 14.13 4.97
CA LEU A 47 1.08 14.33 3.76
C LEU A 47 0.44 15.72 3.66
N MET A 48 0.41 16.48 4.75
CA MET A 48 -0.20 17.82 4.79
C MET A 48 0.85 18.92 4.83
N PHE A 49 0.57 20.02 4.15
CA PHE A 49 1.42 21.21 4.06
C PHE A 49 0.74 22.42 4.69
N ASN A 50 1.55 23.34 5.20
CA ASN A 50 1.11 24.68 5.54
C ASN A 50 2.04 25.72 4.90
N GLU A 51 1.61 26.98 4.86
CA GLU A 51 2.34 28.08 4.22
C GLU A 51 3.78 28.26 4.78
N PHE A 52 3.98 27.93 6.06
CA PHE A 52 5.27 28.08 6.72
C PHE A 52 6.20 26.89 6.51
N SER A 53 5.65 25.70 6.25
CA SER A 53 6.43 24.47 6.13
C SER A 53 6.76 24.09 4.69
N ILE A 54 6.25 24.81 3.69
CA ILE A 54 6.38 24.43 2.28
C ILE A 54 7.85 24.25 1.86
N LYS A 55 8.71 25.21 2.16
CA LYS A 55 10.13 25.15 1.79
C LYS A 55 10.87 24.00 2.46
N GLU A 56 10.67 23.83 3.75
CA GLU A 56 11.31 22.75 4.51
C GLU A 56 10.84 21.37 4.05
N ARG A 57 9.56 21.23 3.76
CA ARG A 57 8.96 20.00 3.26
C ARG A 57 9.40 19.65 1.85
N LEU A 58 9.67 20.66 1.00
CA LEU A 58 10.21 20.48 -0.33
C LEU A 58 11.52 19.70 -0.31
N GLU A 59 12.42 20.05 0.59
CA GLU A 59 13.73 19.39 0.72
C GLU A 59 13.62 17.95 1.20
N ARG A 60 12.63 17.68 2.07
CA ARG A 60 12.42 16.34 2.67
C ARG A 60 11.56 15.41 1.82
N ASN A 61 10.78 15.93 0.88
CA ASN A 61 9.83 15.13 0.12
C ASN A 61 10.50 13.99 -0.68
N ALA A 62 11.62 14.26 -1.33
CA ALA A 62 12.35 13.25 -2.08
C ALA A 62 12.86 12.11 -1.17
N PHE A 63 13.26 12.45 0.05
CA PHE A 63 13.68 11.47 1.05
C PHE A 63 12.52 10.59 1.50
N HIS A 64 11.37 11.18 1.82
CA HIS A 64 10.16 10.45 2.19
C HIS A 64 9.65 9.56 1.05
N TYR A 65 9.63 10.07 -0.17
CA TYR A 65 9.28 9.28 -1.36
C TYR A 65 10.15 8.03 -1.47
N LYS A 66 11.48 8.20 -1.41
CA LYS A 66 12.43 7.09 -1.51
C LYS A 66 12.21 6.05 -0.41
N ASP A 67 12.03 6.49 0.84
CA ASP A 67 11.83 5.62 1.98
C ASP A 67 10.53 4.81 1.88
N PHE A 68 9.42 5.46 1.58
CA PHE A 68 8.14 4.78 1.40
C PHE A 68 8.08 3.91 0.14
N ARG A 69 8.77 4.29 -0.92
CA ARG A 69 8.91 3.45 -2.12
C ARG A 69 9.67 2.17 -1.82
N LEU A 70 10.73 2.25 -1.03
CA LEU A 70 11.48 1.08 -0.59
C LEU A 70 10.62 0.14 0.25
N LYS A 71 9.87 0.68 1.21
CA LYS A 71 8.92 -0.09 2.03
C LYS A 71 7.86 -0.79 1.17
N TYR A 72 7.32 -0.09 0.18
CA TYR A 72 6.38 -0.68 -0.78
C TYR A 72 6.98 -1.90 -1.50
N LEU A 73 8.19 -1.78 -2.02
CA LEU A 73 8.88 -2.88 -2.71
C LEU A 73 9.15 -4.07 -1.77
N GLN A 74 9.51 -3.81 -0.52
CA GLN A 74 9.68 -4.86 0.49
C GLN A 74 8.36 -5.60 0.78
N GLU A 75 7.26 -4.89 0.88
CA GLU A 75 5.94 -5.50 1.08
C GLU A 75 5.47 -6.28 -0.16
N CYS A 76 5.77 -5.81 -1.38
CA CYS A 76 5.52 -6.56 -2.61
C CYS A 76 6.26 -7.90 -2.64
N ALA A 77 7.53 -7.93 -2.24
CA ALA A 77 8.28 -9.18 -2.14
C ALA A 77 7.63 -10.18 -1.15
N LYS A 78 7.07 -9.70 -0.05
CA LYS A 78 6.30 -10.55 0.89
C LYS A 78 5.00 -11.04 0.28
N VAL A 79 4.29 -10.22 -0.51
CA VAL A 79 3.10 -10.64 -1.27
C VAL A 79 3.44 -11.81 -2.18
N GLU A 80 4.52 -11.70 -2.96
CA GLU A 80 4.98 -12.77 -3.85
C GLU A 80 5.28 -14.06 -3.08
N GLN A 81 5.99 -13.96 -1.95
CA GLN A 81 6.29 -15.14 -1.11
C GLN A 81 5.03 -15.83 -0.59
N VAL A 82 4.02 -15.09 -0.15
CA VAL A 82 2.77 -15.66 0.35
C VAL A 82 1.96 -16.25 -0.82
N SER A 83 1.94 -15.59 -1.97
CA SER A 83 1.30 -16.09 -3.20
C SER A 83 1.89 -17.41 -3.65
N ASP A 84 3.22 -17.52 -3.70
CA ASP A 84 3.92 -18.76 -4.06
C ASP A 84 3.61 -19.92 -3.07
N ARG A 85 3.53 -19.59 -1.77
CA ARG A 85 3.14 -20.58 -0.76
C ARG A 85 1.70 -21.05 -0.96
N LEU A 86 0.79 -20.14 -1.31
CA LEU A 86 -0.60 -20.47 -1.60
C LEU A 86 -0.70 -21.40 -2.83
N ASP A 87 0.00 -21.08 -3.90
CA ASP A 87 0.00 -21.87 -5.13
C ASP A 87 0.55 -23.30 -4.89
N LYS A 88 1.63 -23.40 -4.14
CA LYS A 88 2.18 -24.70 -3.72
C LYS A 88 1.19 -25.51 -2.87
N LEU A 89 0.55 -24.86 -1.89
CA LEU A 89 -0.44 -25.52 -1.03
C LEU A 89 -1.64 -26.00 -1.85
N VAL A 90 -2.18 -25.18 -2.73
CA VAL A 90 -3.29 -25.53 -3.63
C VAL A 90 -2.92 -26.73 -4.49
N GLY A 91 -1.71 -26.74 -5.09
CA GLY A 91 -1.21 -27.86 -5.88
C GLY A 91 -1.10 -29.15 -5.07
N GLN A 92 -0.55 -29.08 -3.85
CA GLN A 92 -0.43 -30.23 -2.96
C GLN A 92 -1.80 -30.79 -2.54
N LYS A 93 -2.74 -29.92 -2.17
CA LYS A 93 -4.10 -30.31 -1.79
C LYS A 93 -4.85 -30.93 -2.98
N TYR A 94 -4.70 -30.35 -4.17
CA TYR A 94 -5.26 -30.91 -5.39
C TYR A 94 -4.73 -32.33 -5.64
N GLN A 95 -3.42 -32.52 -5.58
CA GLN A 95 -2.77 -33.82 -5.79
C GLN A 95 -3.25 -34.86 -4.76
N THR A 96 -3.29 -34.49 -3.49
CA THR A 96 -3.78 -35.36 -2.42
C THR A 96 -5.22 -35.83 -2.64
N LEU A 97 -6.12 -34.92 -3.05
CA LEU A 97 -7.51 -35.25 -3.36
C LEU A 97 -7.62 -36.14 -4.60
N LYS A 98 -6.81 -35.91 -5.62
CA LYS A 98 -6.79 -36.68 -6.85
C LYS A 98 -6.28 -38.10 -6.62
N GLU A 99 -5.24 -38.28 -5.83
CA GLU A 99 -4.68 -39.60 -5.48
C GLU A 99 -5.57 -40.36 -4.50
N GLY A 100 -6.22 -39.68 -3.57
CA GLY A 100 -7.09 -40.28 -2.55
C GLY A 100 -8.46 -40.72 -3.06
N SER A 101 -8.94 -40.20 -4.18
CA SER A 101 -10.26 -40.52 -4.73
C SER A 101 -10.26 -40.47 -6.26
N VAL A 102 -10.20 -41.63 -6.89
CA VAL A 102 -10.19 -41.78 -8.34
C VAL A 102 -11.48 -41.31 -8.99
N SER A 103 -12.57 -41.15 -8.24
CA SER A 103 -13.88 -40.73 -8.72
C SER A 103 -14.06 -39.21 -8.80
N LEU A 104 -13.18 -38.40 -8.16
CA LEU A 104 -13.31 -36.95 -8.20
C LEU A 104 -12.80 -36.37 -9.53
N THR A 105 -13.63 -35.57 -10.15
CA THR A 105 -13.25 -34.81 -11.34
C THR A 105 -12.47 -33.56 -10.95
N LYS A 106 -11.69 -33.02 -11.89
CA LYS A 106 -10.99 -31.74 -11.72
C LYS A 106 -11.95 -30.61 -11.27
N THR A 107 -13.12 -30.55 -11.93
CA THR A 107 -14.13 -29.52 -11.64
C THR A 107 -14.69 -29.63 -10.21
N GLU A 108 -14.91 -30.85 -9.72
CA GLU A 108 -15.38 -31.06 -8.35
C GLU A 108 -14.34 -30.63 -7.33
N ILE A 109 -13.07 -30.99 -7.53
CA ILE A 109 -11.97 -30.59 -6.66
C ILE A 109 -11.85 -29.06 -6.60
N GLU A 110 -11.80 -28.38 -7.73
CA GLU A 110 -11.61 -26.94 -7.82
C GLU A 110 -12.81 -26.13 -7.31
N LYS A 111 -14.06 -26.62 -7.50
CA LYS A 111 -15.25 -25.88 -7.10
C LYS A 111 -15.74 -26.17 -5.69
N TYR A 112 -15.58 -27.41 -5.21
CA TYR A 112 -16.23 -27.84 -3.98
C TYR A 112 -15.30 -28.20 -2.84
N TYR A 113 -14.10 -28.67 -3.13
CA TYR A 113 -13.16 -29.10 -2.10
C TYR A 113 -12.12 -28.05 -1.74
N LEU A 114 -11.36 -27.53 -2.72
CA LEU A 114 -10.31 -26.55 -2.47
C LEU A 114 -10.84 -25.24 -1.85
N PRO A 115 -11.99 -24.67 -2.28
CA PRO A 115 -12.51 -23.43 -1.68
C PRO A 115 -12.94 -23.55 -0.22
N LYS A 116 -13.12 -24.77 0.29
CA LYS A 116 -13.51 -25.05 1.69
C LYS A 116 -12.34 -25.49 2.57
N ASP A 117 -11.17 -25.70 2.00
CA ASP A 117 -9.99 -26.12 2.77
C ASP A 117 -9.55 -25.00 3.71
N GLU A 118 -9.48 -25.32 5.00
CA GLU A 118 -9.16 -24.35 6.05
C GLU A 118 -7.76 -23.76 5.93
N GLU A 119 -6.77 -24.54 5.50
CA GLU A 119 -5.40 -24.06 5.35
C GLU A 119 -5.30 -23.11 4.17
N ILE A 120 -5.99 -23.42 3.06
CA ILE A 120 -6.09 -22.53 1.90
C ILE A 120 -6.79 -21.22 2.28
N LEU A 121 -7.89 -21.28 3.03
CA LEU A 121 -8.60 -20.10 3.49
C LEU A 121 -7.74 -19.22 4.40
N LYS A 122 -6.99 -19.82 5.33
CA LYS A 122 -6.06 -19.08 6.21
C LYS A 122 -4.96 -18.39 5.41
N LEU A 123 -4.41 -19.07 4.43
CA LEU A 123 -3.32 -18.52 3.60
C LEU A 123 -3.83 -17.43 2.64
N LYS A 124 -5.04 -17.56 2.10
CA LYS A 124 -5.72 -16.50 1.34
C LYS A 124 -5.98 -15.25 2.20
N ALA A 125 -6.42 -15.43 3.45
CA ALA A 125 -6.60 -14.31 4.38
C ALA A 125 -5.26 -13.61 4.69
N LEU A 126 -4.19 -14.36 4.86
CA LEU A 126 -2.84 -13.80 5.03
C LEU A 126 -2.38 -13.03 3.79
N LEU A 127 -2.60 -13.58 2.60
CA LEU A 127 -2.28 -12.91 1.33
C LEU A 127 -3.03 -11.58 1.22
N ARG A 128 -4.33 -11.57 1.50
CA ARG A 128 -5.14 -10.35 1.49
C ARG A 128 -4.61 -9.27 2.43
N LYS A 129 -4.24 -9.65 3.66
CA LYS A 129 -3.63 -8.71 4.61
C LYS A 129 -2.31 -8.15 4.09
N GLN A 130 -1.47 -9.00 3.50
CA GLN A 130 -0.18 -8.59 2.96
C GLN A 130 -0.33 -7.66 1.76
N GLU A 131 -1.30 -7.91 0.88
CA GLU A 131 -1.65 -7.02 -0.23
C GLU A 131 -2.12 -5.64 0.27
N LEU A 132 -2.92 -5.58 1.32
CA LEU A 132 -3.35 -4.32 1.93
C LEU A 132 -2.19 -3.53 2.54
N ARG A 133 -1.21 -4.20 3.14
CA ARG A 133 0.01 -3.56 3.64
C ARG A 133 0.83 -2.96 2.49
N ALA A 134 1.03 -3.72 1.41
CA ALA A 134 1.69 -3.20 0.22
C ALA A 134 0.93 -2.01 -0.35
N LYS A 135 -0.40 -2.08 -0.42
CA LYS A 135 -1.26 -1.00 -0.88
C LYS A 135 -1.12 0.28 -0.04
N TYR A 136 -1.01 0.14 1.28
CA TYR A 136 -0.76 1.27 2.17
C TYR A 136 0.49 2.05 1.76
N PHE A 137 1.63 1.37 1.62
CA PHE A 137 2.88 1.99 1.22
C PHE A 137 2.87 2.51 -0.23
N GLU A 138 2.15 1.84 -1.12
CA GLU A 138 1.93 2.32 -2.49
C GLU A 138 1.21 3.67 -2.49
N VAL A 139 0.12 3.80 -1.75
CA VAL A 139 -0.66 5.05 -1.64
C VAL A 139 0.19 6.19 -1.10
N VAL A 140 0.95 5.95 -0.03
CA VAL A 140 1.84 6.96 0.55
C VAL A 140 2.91 7.38 -0.45
N SER A 141 3.58 6.44 -1.10
CA SER A 141 4.65 6.76 -2.06
C SER A 141 4.11 7.52 -3.28
N LYS A 142 2.94 7.17 -3.79
CA LYS A 142 2.28 7.90 -4.88
C LYS A 142 1.86 9.31 -4.49
N ALA A 143 1.44 9.53 -3.25
CA ALA A 143 1.15 10.87 -2.76
C ALA A 143 2.40 11.75 -2.76
N PHE A 144 3.55 11.24 -2.33
CA PHE A 144 4.82 11.97 -2.42
C PHE A 144 5.27 12.20 -3.86
N GLU A 145 5.07 11.25 -4.75
CA GLU A 145 5.38 11.40 -6.18
C GLU A 145 4.53 12.52 -6.81
N ALA A 146 3.23 12.55 -6.56
CA ALA A 146 2.35 13.62 -7.02
C ALA A 146 2.76 15.00 -6.45
N GLN A 147 3.14 15.05 -5.18
CA GLN A 147 3.64 16.26 -4.54
C GLN A 147 4.94 16.77 -5.20
N GLN A 148 5.85 15.90 -5.62
CA GLN A 148 7.08 16.30 -6.31
C GLN A 148 6.82 17.08 -7.61
N TRP A 149 5.83 16.68 -8.39
CA TRP A 149 5.43 17.39 -9.59
C TRP A 149 4.91 18.80 -9.30
N ASN A 150 4.06 18.92 -8.28
CA ASN A 150 3.51 20.21 -7.85
C ASN A 150 4.60 21.13 -7.29
N ILE A 151 5.53 20.57 -6.53
CA ILE A 151 6.70 21.28 -6.01
C ILE A 151 7.57 21.83 -7.13
N LYS A 152 7.88 20.99 -8.12
CA LYS A 152 8.67 21.41 -9.28
C LYS A 152 8.02 22.56 -10.00
N SER A 153 6.71 22.49 -10.25
CA SER A 153 5.92 23.56 -10.85
C SER A 153 5.95 24.85 -10.03
N TYR A 154 5.84 24.74 -8.71
CA TYR A 154 5.95 25.89 -7.80
C TYR A 154 7.33 26.59 -7.92
N LEU A 155 8.42 25.81 -7.88
CA LEU A 155 9.78 26.36 -7.98
C LEU A 155 10.06 26.99 -9.36
N GLU A 156 9.55 26.41 -10.43
CA GLU A 156 9.67 26.94 -11.80
C GLU A 156 8.93 28.26 -11.94
N ASN A 157 7.73 28.37 -11.39
CA ASN A 157 6.95 29.62 -11.41
C ASN A 157 7.58 30.73 -10.56
N GLN A 158 8.24 30.39 -9.46
CA GLN A 158 8.98 31.36 -8.66
C GLN A 158 10.21 31.91 -9.40
N LYS A 159 10.88 31.11 -10.22
CA LYS A 159 12.02 31.55 -11.06
C LYS A 159 11.60 32.36 -12.27
N GLY A 160 10.38 32.16 -12.80
CA GLY A 160 9.85 32.89 -13.94
C GLY A 160 9.21 34.25 -13.62
N GLY A 161 9.10 34.60 -12.34
CA GLY A 161 8.53 35.85 -11.85
C GLY A 161 9.47 37.07 -11.78
N PHE A 162 10.62 36.96 -12.40
CA PHE A 162 11.57 38.07 -12.52
C PHE A 162 11.74 38.50 -13.96
#